data_0ea7b998ebf3a41f1efcee30a9001486
#
_entry.id   0ea7b998ebf3a41f1efcee30a9001486
#
_cell.length_a   1.000
_cell.length_b   1.000
_cell.length_c   1.000
_cell.angle_alpha   90.00
_cell.angle_beta   90.00
_cell.angle_gamma   90.00
#
_symmetry.space_group_name_H-M   'P 1'
#
loop_
_entity.id
_entity.type
_entity.pdbx_description
1 polymer ?
#
loop_
_entity_poly.entity_id
_entity_poly.type
_entity_poly.pdbx_seq_one_letter_code
_entity_poly.pdbx_strand_id
1 'polypeptide(L)'
;QVKRQRDDLITANEYTERRRRLFDSVLSGVTAGVIGLSSDGNVGFINLAAEKLLNLNANDNEGKSIHLAVPEFVDLFMLIQKNDNKTQQQEIKLTRGGTTEILLVRVSARISEDELIEGYVITFDDVTDLVSAQRLAAWGDVARRIAHEIKNPLTPIQLSAERLKRKYSPMLADEDKNLSQLCDVIIRQTNDLRRIVDEFSKFARMPEPI
;
A
#
# COMPACT_ATOMS: atom_id res chain seq x y z
N GLN A 1 54.60 29.88 4.81
CA GLN A 1 54.07 28.61 4.28
C GLN A 1 53.04 28.00 5.22
N VAL A 2 53.32 27.82 6.51
CA VAL A 2 52.44 27.22 7.53
C VAL A 2 51.10 27.98 7.68
N LYS A 3 51.13 29.33 7.64
CA LYS A 3 49.93 30.17 7.76
C LYS A 3 48.97 29.99 6.60
N ARG A 4 49.48 29.88 5.37
CA ARG A 4 48.69 29.68 4.14
C ARG A 4 48.05 28.30 4.11
N GLN A 5 48.77 27.24 4.51
CA GLN A 5 48.21 25.89 4.64
C GLN A 5 47.12 25.80 5.68
N ARG A 6 47.25 26.54 6.80
CA ARG A 6 46.19 26.58 7.83
C ARG A 6 44.93 27.28 7.34
N ASP A 7 45.07 28.38 6.61
CA ASP A 7 43.96 29.13 6.08
C ASP A 7 43.22 28.33 4.96
N ASP A 8 43.96 27.61 4.11
CA ASP A 8 43.42 26.70 3.11
C ASP A 8 42.65 25.52 3.75
N LEU A 9 43.13 24.95 4.83
CA LEU A 9 42.46 23.91 5.60
C LEU A 9 41.16 24.41 6.28
N ILE A 10 41.21 25.62 6.85
CA ILE A 10 40.00 26.22 7.46
C ILE A 10 38.93 26.44 6.39
N THR A 11 39.31 27.01 5.23
CA THR A 11 38.36 27.27 4.11
C THR A 11 37.77 25.97 3.55
N ALA A 12 38.59 24.93 3.40
CA ALA A 12 38.13 23.61 2.95
C ALA A 12 37.17 22.97 3.96
N ASN A 13 37.46 23.11 5.27
CA ASN A 13 36.62 22.58 6.31
C ASN A 13 35.28 23.34 6.40
N GLU A 14 35.29 24.68 6.30
CA GLU A 14 34.07 25.50 6.26
C GLU A 14 33.18 25.18 5.03
N TYR A 15 33.81 24.95 3.87
CA TYR A 15 33.10 24.55 2.67
C TYR A 15 32.41 23.17 2.83
N THR A 16 33.16 22.21 3.41
CA THR A 16 32.63 20.86 3.67
C THR A 16 31.47 20.89 4.68
N GLU A 17 31.62 21.65 5.75
CA GLU A 17 30.61 21.88 6.77
C GLU A 17 29.33 22.53 6.20
N ARG A 18 29.49 23.58 5.36
CA ARG A 18 28.36 24.21 4.66
C ARG A 18 27.61 23.23 3.75
N ARG A 19 28.37 22.44 3.00
CA ARG A 19 27.82 21.43 2.11
C ARG A 19 27.05 20.36 2.88
N ARG A 20 27.58 19.90 4.00
CA ARG A 20 26.95 18.94 4.91
C ARG A 20 25.65 19.51 5.48
N ARG A 21 25.66 20.73 6.02
CA ARG A 21 24.45 21.39 6.57
C ARG A 21 23.37 21.60 5.51
N LEU A 22 23.73 21.96 4.29
CA LEU A 22 22.79 22.10 3.19
C LEU A 22 22.16 20.74 2.86
N PHE A 23 22.99 19.68 2.79
CA PHE A 23 22.53 18.32 2.51
C PHE A 23 21.57 17.83 3.59
N ASP A 24 21.91 18.02 4.86
CA ASP A 24 21.08 17.68 6.02
C ASP A 24 19.75 18.46 5.99
N SER A 25 19.80 19.75 5.65
CA SER A 25 18.60 20.59 5.53
C SER A 25 17.68 20.14 4.39
N VAL A 26 18.24 19.78 3.24
CA VAL A 26 17.45 19.25 2.10
C VAL A 26 16.82 17.90 2.46
N LEU A 27 17.59 17.00 3.05
CA LEU A 27 17.10 15.67 3.42
C LEU A 27 16.10 15.69 4.58
N SER A 28 16.17 16.69 5.47
CA SER A 28 15.17 16.86 6.55
C SER A 28 13.84 17.42 6.04
N GLY A 29 13.85 18.07 4.88
CA GLY A 29 12.61 18.53 4.21
C GLY A 29 11.92 17.48 3.34
N VAL A 30 12.56 16.33 3.12
CA VAL A 30 11.98 15.21 2.35
C VAL A 30 11.10 14.37 3.25
N THR A 31 9.86 14.11 2.83
CA THR A 31 8.90 13.28 3.55
C THR A 31 9.22 11.79 3.46
N ALA A 32 9.92 11.38 2.41
CA ALA A 32 10.38 10.00 2.24
C ALA A 32 11.49 9.66 3.23
N GLY A 33 11.46 8.44 3.76
CA GLY A 33 12.59 7.88 4.51
C GLY A 33 13.78 7.62 3.61
N VAL A 34 14.97 8.01 4.05
CA VAL A 34 16.23 7.78 3.31
C VAL A 34 17.26 7.16 4.25
N ILE A 35 17.84 6.05 3.82
CA ILE A 35 18.95 5.36 4.49
C ILE A 35 20.09 5.20 3.49
N GLY A 36 21.26 5.72 3.84
CA GLY A 36 22.51 5.51 3.08
C GLY A 36 23.30 4.34 3.66
N LEU A 37 23.76 3.43 2.80
CA LEU A 37 24.58 2.30 3.17
C LEU A 37 25.95 2.38 2.50
N SER A 38 26.99 1.86 3.19
CA SER A 38 28.29 1.57 2.61
C SER A 38 28.21 0.43 1.58
N SER A 39 29.30 0.17 0.86
CA SER A 39 29.43 -1.01 -0.02
C SER A 39 29.21 -2.33 0.71
N ASP A 40 29.55 -2.39 1.99
CA ASP A 40 29.37 -3.58 2.84
C ASP A 40 27.97 -3.71 3.45
N GLY A 41 27.06 -2.76 3.16
CA GLY A 41 25.70 -2.77 3.68
C GLY A 41 25.55 -2.25 5.12
N ASN A 42 26.54 -1.50 5.61
CA ASN A 42 26.45 -0.84 6.91
C ASN A 42 25.78 0.53 6.76
N VAL A 43 24.95 0.87 7.74
CA VAL A 43 24.22 2.15 7.79
C VAL A 43 25.21 3.29 8.01
N GLY A 44 25.26 4.23 7.08
CA GLY A 44 26.09 5.44 7.18
C GLY A 44 25.28 6.72 7.38
N PHE A 45 23.98 6.68 7.09
CA PHE A 45 23.09 7.83 7.22
C PHE A 45 21.63 7.40 7.33
N ILE A 46 20.86 8.07 8.18
CA ILE A 46 19.40 7.93 8.31
C ILE A 46 18.81 9.35 8.40
N ASN A 47 17.84 9.70 7.55
CA ASN A 47 17.17 11.00 7.66
C ASN A 47 16.06 10.98 8.72
N LEU A 48 15.59 12.17 9.11
CA LEU A 48 14.53 12.33 10.13
C LEU A 48 13.21 11.63 9.76
N ALA A 49 12.86 11.59 8.47
CA ALA A 49 11.66 10.89 8.01
C ALA A 49 11.81 9.37 8.20
N ALA A 50 12.98 8.80 7.91
CA ALA A 50 13.26 7.39 8.15
C ALA A 50 13.20 7.02 9.64
N GLU A 51 13.75 7.87 10.52
CA GLU A 51 13.63 7.67 11.97
C GLU A 51 12.17 7.58 12.42
N LYS A 52 11.32 8.49 11.93
CA LYS A 52 9.90 8.52 12.26
C LYS A 52 9.13 7.32 11.70
N LEU A 53 9.29 7.04 10.41
CA LEU A 53 8.57 5.95 9.73
C LEU A 53 8.96 4.57 10.28
N LEU A 54 10.22 4.38 10.65
CA LEU A 54 10.72 3.10 11.16
C LEU A 54 10.78 3.05 12.68
N ASN A 55 10.46 4.17 13.37
CA ASN A 55 10.61 4.32 14.82
C ASN A 55 12.03 3.90 15.29
N LEU A 56 13.04 4.40 14.59
CA LEU A 56 14.45 4.13 14.83
C LEU A 56 15.14 5.39 15.35
N ASN A 57 16.26 5.19 16.04
CA ASN A 57 17.19 6.28 16.38
C ASN A 57 18.42 6.18 15.46
N ALA A 58 18.74 7.24 14.71
CA ALA A 58 19.87 7.25 13.78
C ALA A 58 21.19 6.97 14.51
N ASN A 59 21.42 7.62 15.66
CA ASN A 59 22.68 7.47 16.41
C ASN A 59 22.92 6.04 16.89
N ASP A 60 21.85 5.30 17.21
CA ASP A 60 21.95 3.93 17.69
C ASP A 60 22.20 2.92 16.57
N ASN A 61 21.89 3.30 15.31
CA ASN A 61 21.94 2.42 14.16
C ASN A 61 23.07 2.75 13.17
N GLU A 62 23.71 3.90 13.27
CA GLU A 62 24.88 4.26 12.46
C GLU A 62 26.02 3.26 12.67
N GLY A 63 26.61 2.79 11.58
CA GLY A 63 27.67 1.77 11.57
C GLY A 63 27.18 0.32 11.70
N LYS A 64 25.91 0.08 12.05
CA LYS A 64 25.35 -1.27 12.09
C LYS A 64 25.00 -1.76 10.69
N SER A 65 25.04 -3.08 10.49
CA SER A 65 24.54 -3.69 9.27
C SER A 65 23.05 -3.47 9.12
N ILE A 66 22.57 -3.26 7.88
CA ILE A 66 21.14 -3.15 7.55
C ILE A 66 20.34 -4.36 8.07
N HIS A 67 20.94 -5.54 8.13
CA HIS A 67 20.34 -6.74 8.69
C HIS A 67 19.92 -6.59 10.16
N LEU A 68 20.63 -5.77 10.93
CA LEU A 68 20.35 -5.50 12.34
C LEU A 68 19.49 -4.26 12.52
N ALA A 69 19.72 -3.24 11.69
CA ALA A 69 19.02 -1.96 11.79
C ALA A 69 17.58 -2.03 11.28
N VAL A 70 17.36 -2.65 10.12
CA VAL A 70 16.03 -2.80 9.49
C VAL A 70 15.93 -4.18 8.83
N PRO A 71 15.65 -5.23 9.60
CA PRO A 71 15.57 -6.61 9.09
C PRO A 71 14.57 -6.77 7.94
N GLU A 72 13.51 -5.96 7.94
CA GLU A 72 12.43 -5.99 6.94
C GLU A 72 12.91 -5.63 5.52
N PHE A 73 14.03 -4.92 5.38
CA PHE A 73 14.57 -4.50 4.08
C PHE A 73 15.64 -5.45 3.53
N VAL A 74 16.00 -6.47 4.31
CA VAL A 74 17.11 -7.40 3.98
C VAL A 74 16.88 -8.15 2.68
N ASP A 75 15.69 -8.71 2.50
CA ASP A 75 15.36 -9.48 1.30
C ASP A 75 15.53 -8.65 0.03
N LEU A 76 15.04 -7.41 0.05
CA LEU A 76 15.16 -6.49 -1.06
C LEU A 76 16.61 -6.05 -1.28
N PHE A 77 17.38 -5.84 -0.20
CA PHE A 77 18.79 -5.53 -0.27
C PHE A 77 19.61 -6.70 -0.85
N MET A 78 19.32 -7.94 -0.46
CA MET A 78 19.97 -9.12 -1.02
C MET A 78 19.64 -9.30 -2.51
N LEU A 79 18.44 -8.95 -2.95
CA LEU A 79 18.06 -9.01 -4.36
C LEU A 79 18.90 -8.09 -5.23
N ILE A 80 19.21 -6.86 -4.77
CA ILE A 80 20.03 -5.93 -5.54
C ILE A 80 21.51 -6.39 -5.59
N GLN A 81 22.00 -7.03 -4.54
CA GLN A 81 23.38 -7.55 -4.52
C GLN A 81 23.58 -8.75 -5.47
N LYS A 82 22.52 -9.55 -5.69
CA LYS A 82 22.57 -10.75 -6.56
C LYS A 82 22.32 -10.45 -8.03
N ASN A 83 21.59 -9.39 -8.31
CA ASN A 83 21.21 -9.02 -9.67
C ASN A 83 22.07 -7.85 -10.15
N ASP A 84 22.41 -7.83 -11.45
CA ASP A 84 23.09 -6.69 -12.10
C ASP A 84 22.18 -5.45 -12.21
N ASN A 85 20.98 -5.50 -11.68
CA ASN A 85 20.06 -4.37 -11.65
C ASN A 85 20.52 -3.31 -10.66
N LYS A 86 20.70 -2.10 -11.15
CA LYS A 86 21.13 -0.95 -10.33
C LYS A 86 20.06 -0.44 -9.35
N THR A 87 18.82 -0.92 -9.48
CA THR A 87 17.69 -0.51 -8.64
C THR A 87 16.68 -1.64 -8.50
N GLN A 88 16.17 -1.84 -7.28
CA GLN A 88 15.08 -2.76 -6.95
C GLN A 88 14.01 -2.02 -6.14
N GLN A 89 12.74 -2.39 -6.31
CA GLN A 89 11.61 -1.77 -5.61
C GLN A 89 10.58 -2.83 -5.23
N GLN A 90 10.04 -2.70 -4.03
CA GLN A 90 9.02 -3.62 -3.50
C GLN A 90 8.14 -2.93 -2.46
N GLU A 91 6.87 -3.35 -2.37
CA GLU A 91 6.01 -3.02 -1.24
C GLU A 91 6.34 -3.94 -0.05
N ILE A 92 6.64 -3.34 1.08
CA ILE A 92 6.96 -4.05 2.32
C ILE A 92 5.92 -3.69 3.38
N LYS A 93 5.32 -4.70 4.00
CA LYS A 93 4.36 -4.52 5.09
C LYS A 93 5.09 -4.52 6.41
N LEU A 94 4.92 -3.47 7.20
CA LEU A 94 5.38 -3.37 8.56
C LEU A 94 4.20 -3.47 9.53
N THR A 95 4.29 -4.39 10.49
CA THR A 95 3.29 -4.48 11.56
C THR A 95 3.93 -4.09 12.86
N ARG A 96 3.54 -2.93 13.40
CA ARG A 96 4.07 -2.38 14.65
C ARG A 96 2.91 -1.88 15.52
N GLY A 97 2.92 -2.23 16.80
CA GLY A 97 1.90 -1.77 17.75
C GLY A 97 0.45 -2.10 17.37
N GLY A 98 0.23 -3.14 16.55
CA GLY A 98 -1.11 -3.54 16.07
C GLY A 98 -1.58 -2.81 14.80
N THR A 99 -0.81 -1.84 14.29
CA THR A 99 -1.06 -1.16 13.02
C THR A 99 -0.19 -1.76 11.93
N THR A 100 -0.76 -1.97 10.74
CA THR A 100 -0.02 -2.44 9.57
C THR A 100 0.15 -1.28 8.59
N GLU A 101 1.37 -0.90 8.32
CA GLU A 101 1.76 0.11 7.34
C GLU A 101 2.33 -0.57 6.10
N ILE A 102 2.15 0.03 4.94
CA ILE A 102 2.70 -0.43 3.67
C ILE A 102 3.71 0.60 3.19
N LEU A 103 4.98 0.21 3.19
CA LEU A 103 6.06 1.05 2.67
C LEU A 103 6.42 0.63 1.25
N LEU A 104 6.49 1.60 0.34
CA LEU A 104 7.08 1.41 -0.98
C LEU A 104 8.59 1.65 -0.88
N VAL A 105 9.36 0.57 -0.81
CA VAL A 105 10.80 0.60 -0.59
C VAL A 105 11.54 0.44 -1.89
N ARG A 106 12.50 1.32 -2.15
CA ARG A 106 13.41 1.27 -3.29
C ARG A 106 14.85 1.25 -2.80
N VAL A 107 15.62 0.29 -3.29
CA VAL A 107 17.08 0.20 -3.07
C VAL A 107 17.78 0.50 -4.39
N SER A 108 18.74 1.40 -4.37
CA SER A 108 19.54 1.78 -5.54
C SER A 108 21.04 1.68 -5.20
N ALA A 109 21.81 1.07 -6.09
CA ALA A 109 23.27 1.05 -5.97
C ALA A 109 23.86 2.41 -6.37
N ARG A 110 24.78 2.92 -5.57
CA ARG A 110 25.60 4.09 -5.90
C ARG A 110 26.90 3.61 -6.50
N ILE A 111 27.13 4.01 -7.75
CA ILE A 111 28.22 3.52 -8.57
C ILE A 111 29.17 4.68 -8.86
N SER A 112 30.48 4.45 -8.74
CA SER A 112 31.52 5.41 -9.11
C SER A 112 31.67 5.51 -10.62
N GLU A 113 32.50 6.48 -11.09
CA GLU A 113 32.86 6.64 -12.51
C GLU A 113 33.57 5.39 -13.06
N ASP A 114 34.26 4.62 -12.20
CA ASP A 114 34.94 3.36 -12.54
C ASP A 114 34.04 2.11 -12.47
N GLU A 115 32.72 2.29 -12.45
CA GLU A 115 31.72 1.22 -12.32
C GLU A 115 31.79 0.39 -11.02
N LEU A 116 32.47 0.88 -9.99
CA LEU A 116 32.56 0.22 -8.69
C LEU A 116 31.38 0.65 -7.79
N ILE A 117 30.82 -0.29 -7.03
CA ILE A 117 29.77 0.01 -6.06
C ILE A 117 30.39 0.70 -4.85
N GLU A 118 30.07 1.98 -4.67
CA GLU A 118 30.47 2.78 -3.51
C GLU A 118 29.54 2.60 -2.31
N GLY A 119 28.32 2.13 -2.56
CA GLY A 119 27.32 1.94 -1.53
C GLY A 119 25.91 1.83 -2.11
N TYR A 120 24.93 1.95 -1.24
CA TYR A 120 23.52 1.85 -1.63
C TYR A 120 22.71 2.96 -0.96
N VAL A 121 21.61 3.32 -1.59
CA VAL A 121 20.61 4.23 -1.03
C VAL A 121 19.27 3.51 -1.00
N ILE A 122 18.67 3.47 0.18
CA ILE A 122 17.31 2.97 0.39
C ILE A 122 16.41 4.18 0.58
N THR A 123 15.38 4.29 -0.25
CA THR A 123 14.32 5.28 -0.10
C THR A 123 12.98 4.57 0.12
N PHE A 124 12.13 5.11 0.95
CA PHE A 124 10.81 4.52 1.20
C PHE A 124 9.78 5.58 1.59
N ASP A 125 8.56 5.34 1.13
CA ASP A 125 7.40 6.16 1.41
C ASP A 125 6.30 5.31 2.03
N ASP A 126 5.53 5.89 2.96
CA ASP A 126 4.28 5.30 3.43
C ASP A 126 3.20 5.46 2.36
N VAL A 127 2.79 4.34 1.78
CA VAL A 127 1.75 4.28 0.75
C VAL A 127 0.48 3.58 1.24
N THR A 128 0.30 3.44 2.56
CA THR A 128 -0.81 2.73 3.18
C THR A 128 -2.16 3.28 2.70
N ASP A 129 -2.34 4.59 2.78
CA ASP A 129 -3.58 5.25 2.35
C ASP A 129 -3.79 5.13 0.85
N LEU A 130 -2.73 5.29 0.05
CA LEU A 130 -2.80 5.16 -1.41
C LEU A 130 -3.22 3.75 -1.83
N VAL A 131 -2.58 2.72 -1.26
CA VAL A 131 -2.90 1.31 -1.56
C VAL A 131 -4.31 0.97 -1.09
N SER A 132 -4.72 1.47 0.07
CA SER A 132 -6.07 1.29 0.61
C SER A 132 -7.12 1.94 -0.29
N ALA A 133 -6.90 3.18 -0.73
CA ALA A 133 -7.79 3.88 -1.66
C ALA A 133 -7.88 3.17 -3.02
N GLN A 134 -6.76 2.69 -3.57
CA GLN A 134 -6.75 1.91 -4.81
C GLN A 134 -7.55 0.60 -4.68
N ARG A 135 -7.38 -0.13 -3.56
CA ARG A 135 -8.15 -1.36 -3.29
C ARG A 135 -9.64 -1.08 -3.17
N LEU A 136 -10.01 -0.01 -2.47
CA LEU A 136 -11.40 0.40 -2.31
C LEU A 136 -12.04 0.77 -3.64
N ALA A 137 -11.34 1.52 -4.50
CA ALA A 137 -11.79 1.86 -5.85
C ALA A 137 -11.99 0.61 -6.73
N ALA A 138 -11.01 -0.30 -6.75
CA ALA A 138 -11.11 -1.56 -7.47
C ALA A 138 -12.25 -2.45 -6.94
N TRP A 139 -12.44 -2.48 -5.61
CA TRP A 139 -13.56 -3.20 -5.00
C TRP A 139 -14.90 -2.61 -5.38
N GLY A 140 -15.03 -1.29 -5.46
CA GLY A 140 -16.25 -0.61 -5.88
C GLY A 140 -16.73 -1.03 -7.28
N ASP A 141 -15.81 -1.18 -8.23
CA ASP A 141 -16.14 -1.63 -9.59
C ASP A 141 -16.54 -3.11 -9.62
N VAL A 142 -15.82 -3.96 -8.88
CA VAL A 142 -16.17 -5.39 -8.75
C VAL A 142 -17.54 -5.56 -8.10
N ALA A 143 -17.81 -4.86 -7.01
CA ALA A 143 -19.08 -4.92 -6.30
C ALA A 143 -20.26 -4.47 -7.19
N ARG A 144 -20.06 -3.42 -8.00
CA ARG A 144 -21.07 -2.96 -8.97
C ARG A 144 -21.38 -4.02 -10.01
N ARG A 145 -20.33 -4.63 -10.56
CA ARG A 145 -20.48 -5.71 -11.55
C ARG A 145 -21.20 -6.91 -10.95
N ILE A 146 -20.81 -7.38 -9.78
CA ILE A 146 -21.47 -8.47 -9.06
C ILE A 146 -22.93 -8.13 -8.78
N ALA A 147 -23.24 -6.90 -8.35
CA ALA A 147 -24.62 -6.48 -8.13
C ALA A 147 -25.46 -6.59 -9.39
N HIS A 148 -24.96 -6.18 -10.55
CA HIS A 148 -25.64 -6.35 -11.83
C HIS A 148 -25.82 -7.82 -12.22
N GLU A 149 -24.78 -8.63 -12.05
CA GLU A 149 -24.83 -10.06 -12.37
C GLU A 149 -25.79 -10.84 -11.45
N ILE A 150 -25.96 -10.43 -10.19
CA ILE A 150 -26.95 -11.02 -9.28
C ILE A 150 -28.37 -10.56 -9.61
N LYS A 151 -28.59 -9.29 -9.97
CA LYS A 151 -29.93 -8.79 -10.34
C LYS A 151 -30.51 -9.46 -11.59
N ASN A 152 -29.65 -9.81 -12.53
CA ASN A 152 -30.07 -10.40 -13.81
C ASN A 152 -30.87 -11.70 -13.63
N PRO A 153 -30.49 -12.70 -12.83
CA PRO A 153 -31.32 -13.89 -12.63
C PRO A 153 -32.49 -13.67 -11.68
N LEU A 154 -32.46 -12.68 -10.78
CA LEU A 154 -33.58 -12.42 -9.84
C LEU A 154 -34.85 -11.98 -10.57
N THR A 155 -34.76 -11.17 -11.61
CA THR A 155 -35.87 -10.67 -12.39
C THR A 155 -36.69 -11.81 -13.06
N PRO A 156 -36.07 -12.75 -13.80
CA PRO A 156 -36.84 -13.86 -14.40
C PRO A 156 -37.40 -14.84 -13.34
N ILE A 157 -36.70 -15.03 -12.22
CA ILE A 157 -37.23 -15.87 -11.12
C ILE A 157 -38.50 -15.26 -10.53
N GLN A 158 -38.48 -13.97 -10.22
CA GLN A 158 -39.65 -13.25 -9.73
C GLN A 158 -40.83 -13.31 -10.72
N LEU A 159 -40.58 -12.98 -12.00
CA LEU A 159 -41.58 -13.01 -13.04
C LEU A 159 -42.16 -14.41 -13.24
N SER A 160 -41.36 -15.46 -13.13
CA SER A 160 -41.82 -16.85 -13.23
C SER A 160 -42.74 -17.22 -12.07
N ALA A 161 -42.37 -16.83 -10.84
CA ALA A 161 -43.21 -17.06 -9.65
C ALA A 161 -44.53 -16.29 -9.75
N GLU A 162 -44.50 -15.03 -10.19
CA GLU A 162 -45.74 -14.23 -10.43
C GLU A 162 -46.63 -14.83 -11.49
N ARG A 163 -46.06 -15.34 -12.61
CA ARG A 163 -46.81 -16.02 -13.68
C ARG A 163 -47.43 -17.33 -13.19
N LEU A 164 -46.68 -18.14 -12.44
CA LEU A 164 -47.20 -19.37 -11.82
C LEU A 164 -48.37 -19.05 -10.91
N LYS A 165 -48.21 -18.09 -10.01
CA LYS A 165 -49.26 -17.65 -9.10
C LYS A 165 -50.51 -17.22 -9.87
N ARG A 166 -50.38 -16.32 -10.86
CA ARG A 166 -51.50 -15.78 -11.64
C ARG A 166 -52.20 -16.84 -12.46
N LYS A 167 -51.48 -17.81 -13.05
CA LYS A 167 -52.05 -18.82 -13.93
C LYS A 167 -52.74 -19.94 -13.19
N TYR A 168 -52.18 -20.40 -12.09
CA TYR A 168 -52.64 -21.65 -11.45
C TYR A 168 -53.41 -21.42 -10.16
N SER A 169 -53.20 -20.32 -9.40
CA SER A 169 -54.02 -20.07 -8.19
C SER A 169 -55.50 -20.05 -8.40
N PRO A 170 -56.06 -19.52 -9.52
CA PRO A 170 -57.52 -19.57 -9.77
C PRO A 170 -58.04 -20.95 -10.14
N MET A 171 -57.18 -21.90 -10.50
CA MET A 171 -57.54 -23.25 -10.95
C MET A 171 -57.52 -24.28 -9.80
N LEU A 172 -56.92 -23.90 -8.68
CA LEU A 172 -56.79 -24.77 -7.50
C LEU A 172 -57.97 -24.53 -6.56
N ALA A 173 -58.53 -25.62 -6.01
CA ALA A 173 -59.59 -25.55 -5.00
C ALA A 173 -59.07 -24.77 -3.77
N ASP A 174 -60.01 -24.18 -2.99
CA ASP A 174 -59.70 -23.36 -1.82
C ASP A 174 -58.83 -24.08 -0.74
N GLU A 175 -58.82 -25.41 -0.77
CA GLU A 175 -58.04 -26.26 0.15
C GLU A 175 -56.54 -26.33 -0.23
N ASP A 176 -56.15 -25.97 -1.46
CA ASP A 176 -54.75 -26.09 -1.90
C ASP A 176 -54.07 -24.71 -2.07
N LYS A 177 -54.06 -23.94 -0.99
CA LYS A 177 -53.39 -22.62 -0.93
C LYS A 177 -51.87 -22.68 -0.98
N ASN A 178 -51.32 -23.90 -1.02
CA ASN A 178 -49.87 -24.13 -0.85
C ASN A 178 -49.05 -23.53 -2.01
N LEU A 179 -49.52 -23.63 -3.27
CA LEU A 179 -48.84 -23.07 -4.43
C LEU A 179 -48.75 -21.54 -4.36
N SER A 180 -49.84 -20.88 -3.97
CA SER A 180 -49.87 -19.42 -3.84
C SER A 180 -48.88 -18.97 -2.74
N GLN A 181 -48.87 -19.66 -1.60
CA GLN A 181 -47.96 -19.36 -0.51
C GLN A 181 -46.47 -19.57 -0.91
N LEU A 182 -46.15 -20.65 -1.64
CA LEU A 182 -44.78 -20.90 -2.14
C LEU A 182 -44.33 -19.81 -3.12
N CYS A 183 -45.21 -19.39 -4.05
CA CYS A 183 -44.92 -18.29 -4.97
C CYS A 183 -44.69 -16.98 -4.20
N ASP A 184 -45.48 -16.69 -3.16
CA ASP A 184 -45.30 -15.50 -2.32
C ASP A 184 -43.98 -15.52 -1.57
N VAL A 185 -43.53 -16.67 -1.09
CA VAL A 185 -42.22 -16.84 -0.48
C VAL A 185 -41.12 -16.52 -1.50
N ILE A 186 -41.19 -17.08 -2.71
CA ILE A 186 -40.18 -16.84 -3.77
C ILE A 186 -40.14 -15.35 -4.13
N ILE A 187 -41.31 -14.70 -4.35
CA ILE A 187 -41.38 -13.27 -4.67
C ILE A 187 -40.79 -12.43 -3.55
N ARG A 188 -41.12 -12.73 -2.31
CA ARG A 188 -40.59 -12.02 -1.15
C ARG A 188 -39.04 -12.17 -1.05
N GLN A 189 -38.54 -13.40 -1.16
CA GLN A 189 -37.08 -13.65 -1.05
C GLN A 189 -36.31 -13.02 -2.21
N THR A 190 -36.85 -13.01 -3.43
CA THR A 190 -36.22 -12.32 -4.56
C THR A 190 -36.18 -10.81 -4.38
N ASN A 191 -37.21 -10.21 -3.79
CA ASN A 191 -37.25 -8.79 -3.46
C ASN A 191 -36.27 -8.44 -2.34
N ASP A 192 -36.16 -9.29 -1.29
CA ASP A 192 -35.21 -9.11 -0.21
C ASP A 192 -33.77 -9.20 -0.71
N LEU A 193 -33.44 -10.17 -1.56
CA LEU A 193 -32.13 -10.28 -2.20
C LEU A 193 -31.83 -9.06 -3.07
N ARG A 194 -32.79 -8.56 -3.84
CA ARG A 194 -32.62 -7.35 -4.66
C ARG A 194 -32.25 -6.16 -3.77
N ARG A 195 -32.96 -5.98 -2.65
CA ARG A 195 -32.69 -4.89 -1.70
C ARG A 195 -31.28 -4.98 -1.12
N ILE A 196 -30.86 -6.19 -0.69
CA ILE A 196 -29.51 -6.41 -0.17
C ILE A 196 -28.44 -6.06 -1.22
N VAL A 197 -28.65 -6.48 -2.46
CA VAL A 197 -27.74 -6.20 -3.58
C VAL A 197 -27.70 -4.70 -3.90
N ASP A 198 -28.84 -4.00 -3.80
CA ASP A 198 -28.91 -2.55 -3.98
C ASP A 198 -28.14 -1.79 -2.87
N GLU A 199 -28.30 -2.21 -1.61
CA GLU A 199 -27.56 -1.66 -0.48
C GLU A 199 -26.06 -1.91 -0.62
N PHE A 200 -25.66 -3.13 -0.98
CA PHE A 200 -24.27 -3.48 -1.26
C PHE A 200 -23.66 -2.62 -2.38
N SER A 201 -24.39 -2.42 -3.47
CA SER A 201 -23.95 -1.57 -4.58
C SER A 201 -23.83 -0.09 -4.20
N LYS A 202 -24.69 0.41 -3.28
CA LYS A 202 -24.58 1.77 -2.74
C LYS A 202 -23.37 1.92 -1.83
N PHE A 203 -23.15 0.95 -0.93
CA PHE A 203 -21.98 0.95 -0.04
C PHE A 203 -20.67 0.98 -0.83
N ALA A 204 -20.57 0.22 -1.91
CA ALA A 204 -19.41 0.22 -2.80
C ALA A 204 -19.17 1.54 -3.56
N ARG A 205 -20.13 2.49 -3.52
CA ARG A 205 -20.02 3.82 -4.15
C ARG A 205 -19.67 4.94 -3.17
N MET A 206 -19.68 4.68 -1.87
CA MET A 206 -19.36 5.73 -0.91
C MET A 206 -17.87 6.04 -1.00
N PRO A 207 -17.49 7.31 -1.25
CA PRO A 207 -16.13 7.75 -0.98
C PRO A 207 -15.87 7.61 0.53
N GLU A 208 -14.62 7.32 0.89
CA GLU A 208 -14.23 7.30 2.30
C GLU A 208 -14.63 8.60 2.99
N PRO A 209 -15.07 8.55 4.26
CA PRO A 209 -15.23 9.77 5.04
C PRO A 209 -13.88 10.46 5.16
N ILE A 210 -13.85 11.73 4.77
CA ILE A 210 -12.72 12.68 4.87
C ILE A 210 -12.37 12.85 6.34
#